data_fdf3fe4818bbd28e383cc1aedbf9d31b
#
_entry.id   fdf3fe4818bbd28e383cc1aedbf9d31b
#
_cell.length_a   1.000
_cell.length_b   1.000
_cell.length_c   1.000
_cell.angle_alpha   90.00
_cell.angle_beta   90.00
_cell.angle_gamma   90.00
#
_symmetry.space_group_name_H-M   'P 1'
#
loop_
_entity.id
_entity.type
_entity.pdbx_description
1 polymer ?
#
loop_
_entity_poly.entity_id
_entity_poly.type
_entity_poly.pdbx_seq_one_letter_code
_entity_poly.pdbx_strand_id
1 'polypeptide(L)'
;ATAASTSGARSPAGRVMARKILAVTGIRSEYDMMYPVFRAVERHPELSLELLVTGAHLSRSFGYTVEQIRRDGFPIADEVESLISGDRKTARLKGVAVQLAGIVQAVPRAQPDCLMVLGDREEAITTALAGAYLDIPVAHLCGGDRAIGNVDDVVRHAVTKLSHIHLASNEQSKERILRLGEEPFRVFNVGNPALDRFGDIPLVG
;
A
#
# COMPACT_ATOMS: atom_id res chain seq x y z
N ALA A 1 49.46 13.61 14.73
CA ALA A 1 48.08 14.01 14.65
C ALA A 1 47.84 14.68 13.27
N THR A 2 47.33 13.92 12.31
CA THR A 2 47.03 14.43 10.96
C THR A 2 45.53 14.21 10.72
N ALA A 3 44.80 15.30 10.70
CA ALA A 3 43.38 15.30 10.41
C ALA A 3 43.16 15.05 8.88
N ALA A 4 42.48 13.95 8.55
CA ALA A 4 42.03 13.70 7.19
C ALA A 4 40.73 14.45 6.96
N SER A 5 40.78 15.46 6.08
CA SER A 5 39.60 16.16 5.58
C SER A 5 38.92 15.28 4.52
N THR A 6 37.74 14.76 4.82
CA THR A 6 36.88 14.16 3.83
C THR A 6 36.13 15.27 3.10
N SER A 7 36.60 15.65 1.92
CA SER A 7 35.87 16.48 0.99
C SER A 7 34.71 15.66 0.40
N GLY A 8 33.52 15.90 0.89
CA GLY A 8 32.29 15.40 0.26
C GLY A 8 32.12 16.06 -1.11
N ALA A 9 32.31 15.29 -2.16
CA ALA A 9 32.00 15.72 -3.54
C ALA A 9 30.50 15.96 -3.66
N ARG A 10 30.07 17.22 -3.73
CA ARG A 10 28.71 17.59 -4.15
C ARG A 10 28.61 17.39 -5.66
N SER A 11 27.74 16.49 -6.08
CA SER A 11 27.35 16.34 -7.48
C SER A 11 26.72 17.65 -7.98
N PRO A 12 26.99 18.08 -9.22
CA PRO A 12 26.44 19.30 -9.77
C PRO A 12 24.95 19.12 -10.10
N ALA A 13 24.14 20.11 -9.70
CA ALA A 13 22.70 20.25 -9.90
C ALA A 13 21.84 19.22 -9.15
N GLY A 14 21.41 19.63 -7.95
CA GLY A 14 20.53 18.86 -7.07
C GLY A 14 19.13 18.63 -7.65
N ARG A 15 19.01 17.67 -8.55
CA ARG A 15 17.71 17.05 -8.83
C ARG A 15 17.45 16.09 -7.67
N VAL A 16 16.54 16.45 -6.78
CA VAL A 16 16.02 15.52 -5.77
C VAL A 16 15.46 14.35 -6.55
N MET A 17 16.06 13.16 -6.35
CA MET A 17 15.52 11.93 -6.94
C MET A 17 14.14 11.69 -6.35
N ALA A 18 13.14 11.52 -7.20
CA ALA A 18 11.78 11.23 -6.75
C ALA A 18 11.77 9.94 -5.91
N ARG A 19 11.13 9.99 -4.74
CA ARG A 19 10.97 8.80 -3.89
C ARG A 19 9.95 7.86 -4.48
N LYS A 20 10.32 6.59 -4.60
CA LYS A 20 9.47 5.57 -5.21
C LYS A 20 8.51 4.97 -4.18
N ILE A 21 7.23 5.11 -4.47
CA ILE A 21 6.14 4.45 -3.74
C ILE A 21 5.75 3.19 -4.52
N LEU A 22 5.84 2.03 -3.89
CA LEU A 22 5.27 0.78 -4.40
C LEU A 22 3.96 0.51 -3.68
N ALA A 23 2.84 0.73 -4.35
CA ALA A 23 1.52 0.46 -3.80
C ALA A 23 1.07 -0.95 -4.19
N VAL A 24 0.49 -1.69 -3.25
CA VAL A 24 0.03 -3.06 -3.48
C VAL A 24 -1.48 -3.08 -3.53
N THR A 25 -2.05 -3.78 -4.52
CA THR A 25 -3.49 -3.95 -4.69
C THR A 25 -3.85 -5.36 -5.12
N GLY A 26 -4.85 -5.95 -4.46
CA GLY A 26 -5.27 -7.34 -4.68
C GLY A 26 -6.67 -7.50 -5.27
N ILE A 27 -7.50 -6.45 -5.22
CA ILE A 27 -8.89 -6.52 -5.67
C ILE A 27 -9.38 -5.16 -6.16
N ARG A 28 -10.35 -5.19 -7.08
CA ARG A 28 -10.91 -4.01 -7.72
C ARG A 28 -11.39 -2.94 -6.73
N SER A 29 -12.09 -3.32 -5.66
CA SER A 29 -12.60 -2.36 -4.69
C SER A 29 -11.50 -1.57 -3.98
N GLU A 30 -10.36 -2.20 -3.67
CA GLU A 30 -9.17 -1.52 -3.16
C GLU A 30 -8.59 -0.54 -4.18
N TYR A 31 -8.39 -1.03 -5.40
CA TYR A 31 -7.88 -0.21 -6.49
C TYR A 31 -8.76 1.03 -6.72
N ASP A 32 -10.08 0.85 -6.74
CA ASP A 32 -11.03 1.95 -6.92
C ASP A 32 -10.94 2.99 -5.77
N MET A 33 -10.75 2.53 -4.53
CA MET A 33 -10.56 3.42 -3.38
C MET A 33 -9.21 4.15 -3.42
N MET A 34 -8.16 3.49 -3.87
CA MET A 34 -6.82 4.05 -3.92
C MET A 34 -6.54 4.89 -5.17
N TYR A 35 -7.38 4.80 -6.19
CA TYR A 35 -7.17 5.50 -7.45
C TYR A 35 -6.91 7.00 -7.31
N PRO A 36 -7.65 7.78 -6.51
CA PRO A 36 -7.35 9.20 -6.29
C PRO A 36 -5.98 9.43 -5.66
N VAL A 37 -5.58 8.55 -4.73
CA VAL A 37 -4.27 8.60 -4.09
C VAL A 37 -3.16 8.31 -5.10
N PHE A 38 -3.35 7.31 -5.96
CA PHE A 38 -2.39 6.99 -7.03
C PHE A 38 -2.19 8.18 -7.97
N ARG A 39 -3.28 8.84 -8.39
CA ARG A 39 -3.20 10.05 -9.22
C ARG A 39 -2.54 11.23 -8.48
N ALA A 40 -2.74 11.36 -7.18
CA ALA A 40 -2.09 12.40 -6.39
C ALA A 40 -0.57 12.16 -6.28
N VAL A 41 -0.14 10.91 -6.04
CA VAL A 41 1.28 10.53 -6.01
C VAL A 41 1.93 10.76 -7.37
N GLU A 42 1.29 10.35 -8.46
CA GLU A 42 1.79 10.51 -9.84
C GLU A 42 2.02 11.99 -10.22
N ARG A 43 1.16 12.87 -9.72
CA ARG A 43 1.27 14.34 -9.99
C ARG A 43 2.30 15.02 -9.10
N HIS A 44 2.80 14.38 -8.07
CA HIS A 44 3.73 15.00 -7.14
C HIS A 44 5.16 14.95 -7.68
N PRO A 45 5.87 16.10 -7.78
CA PRO A 45 7.17 16.18 -8.45
C PRO A 45 8.31 15.41 -7.77
N GLU A 46 8.16 15.10 -6.48
CA GLU A 46 9.16 14.40 -5.67
C GLU A 46 8.80 12.92 -5.42
N LEU A 47 7.72 12.42 -6.01
CA LEU A 47 7.27 11.04 -5.86
C LEU A 47 7.18 10.36 -7.22
N SER A 48 7.37 9.05 -7.23
CA SER A 48 7.03 8.17 -8.35
C SER A 48 6.20 6.99 -7.83
N LEU A 49 5.28 6.51 -8.63
CA LEU A 49 4.39 5.41 -8.30
C LEU A 49 4.68 4.20 -9.18
N GLU A 50 4.73 3.04 -8.57
CA GLU A 50 4.60 1.73 -9.23
C GLU A 50 3.59 0.89 -8.47
N LEU A 51 2.88 0.01 -9.17
CA LEU A 51 1.91 -0.90 -8.56
C LEU A 51 2.45 -2.33 -8.56
N LEU A 52 2.28 -3.02 -7.46
CA LEU A 52 2.38 -4.47 -7.37
C LEU A 52 0.96 -5.03 -7.34
N VAL A 53 0.62 -5.80 -8.36
CA VAL A 53 -0.73 -6.32 -8.55
C VAL A 53 -0.78 -7.78 -8.13
N THR A 54 -1.81 -8.16 -7.39
CA THR A 54 -1.92 -9.53 -6.88
C THR A 54 -3.39 -10.00 -6.78
N GLY A 55 -3.60 -11.16 -6.22
CA GLY A 55 -4.91 -11.66 -5.80
C GLY A 55 -5.96 -11.75 -6.90
N ALA A 56 -7.13 -11.20 -6.62
CA ALA A 56 -8.29 -11.28 -7.52
C ALA A 56 -8.10 -10.50 -8.82
N HIS A 57 -7.23 -9.50 -8.86
CA HIS A 57 -6.92 -8.76 -10.08
C HIS A 57 -6.40 -9.67 -11.20
N LEU A 58 -5.65 -10.71 -10.87
CA LEU A 58 -5.02 -11.63 -11.82
C LEU A 58 -5.90 -12.85 -12.15
N SER A 59 -7.13 -12.92 -11.61
CA SER A 59 -8.03 -14.04 -11.82
C SER A 59 -9.12 -13.72 -12.83
N ARG A 60 -9.28 -14.57 -13.85
CA ARG A 60 -10.36 -14.47 -14.84
C ARG A 60 -11.74 -14.64 -14.19
N SER A 61 -11.86 -15.45 -13.14
CA SER A 61 -13.10 -15.64 -12.39
C SER A 61 -13.57 -14.37 -11.68
N PHE A 62 -12.67 -13.41 -11.45
CA PHE A 62 -12.95 -12.10 -10.86
C PHE A 62 -12.83 -10.95 -11.87
N GLY A 63 -12.92 -11.26 -13.17
CA GLY A 63 -12.98 -10.27 -14.24
C GLY A 63 -11.62 -9.78 -14.75
N TYR A 64 -10.51 -10.37 -14.30
CA TYR A 64 -9.14 -10.04 -14.72
C TYR A 64 -8.86 -8.54 -14.75
N THR A 65 -9.17 -7.88 -13.63
CA THR A 65 -9.24 -6.42 -13.52
C THR A 65 -7.87 -5.71 -13.59
N VAL A 66 -6.77 -6.45 -13.68
CA VAL A 66 -5.45 -5.89 -14.01
C VAL A 66 -5.46 -5.15 -15.35
N GLU A 67 -6.32 -5.55 -16.31
CA GLU A 67 -6.49 -4.84 -17.59
C GLU A 67 -7.03 -3.40 -17.41
N GLN A 68 -7.81 -3.14 -16.36
CA GLN A 68 -8.21 -1.79 -16.04
C GLN A 68 -7.02 -0.95 -15.57
N ILE A 69 -6.19 -1.51 -14.70
CA ILE A 69 -4.96 -0.85 -14.19
C ILE A 69 -4.06 -0.46 -15.35
N ARG A 70 -3.87 -1.38 -16.32
CA ARG A 70 -3.08 -1.13 -17.54
C ARG A 70 -3.68 -0.02 -18.40
N ARG A 71 -5.02 -0.03 -18.61
CA ARG A 71 -5.72 1.03 -19.36
C ARG A 71 -5.63 2.39 -18.69
N ASP A 72 -5.64 2.42 -17.37
CA ASP A 72 -5.47 3.64 -16.59
C ASP A 72 -4.03 4.19 -16.63
N GLY A 73 -3.09 3.43 -17.18
CA GLY A 73 -1.72 3.86 -17.48
C GLY A 73 -0.77 3.84 -16.28
N PHE A 74 -1.14 3.21 -15.16
CA PHE A 74 -0.22 3.07 -14.03
C PHE A 74 0.88 2.06 -14.30
N PRO A 75 2.14 2.38 -13.97
CA PRO A 75 3.24 1.43 -14.09
C PRO A 75 3.03 0.23 -13.13
N ILE A 76 3.12 -0.97 -13.66
CA ILE A 76 3.07 -2.22 -12.88
C ILE A 76 4.50 -2.73 -12.75
N ALA A 77 4.99 -2.78 -11.50
CA ALA A 77 6.32 -3.29 -11.17
C ALA A 77 6.38 -4.81 -11.26
N ASP A 78 5.33 -5.48 -10.80
CA ASP A 78 5.23 -6.95 -10.82
C ASP A 78 3.78 -7.42 -10.65
N GLU A 79 3.53 -8.67 -11.05
CA GLU A 79 2.26 -9.36 -10.89
C GLU A 79 2.49 -10.66 -10.10
N VAL A 80 1.88 -10.75 -8.91
CA VAL A 80 2.05 -11.88 -7.99
C VAL A 80 0.77 -12.71 -7.94
N GLU A 81 0.74 -13.82 -8.64
CA GLU A 81 -0.38 -14.76 -8.56
C GLU A 81 -0.41 -15.44 -7.18
N SER A 82 -1.47 -15.22 -6.41
CA SER A 82 -1.61 -15.74 -5.05
C SER A 82 -2.98 -16.32 -4.73
N LEU A 83 -3.95 -16.12 -5.61
CA LEU A 83 -5.32 -16.57 -5.37
C LEU A 83 -5.44 -18.09 -5.52
N ILE A 84 -5.73 -18.77 -4.41
CA ILE A 84 -6.04 -20.20 -4.41
C ILE A 84 -7.56 -20.37 -4.39
N SER A 85 -8.10 -20.96 -5.46
CA SER A 85 -9.53 -21.27 -5.54
C SER A 85 -9.90 -22.37 -4.55
N GLY A 86 -10.91 -22.11 -3.70
CA GLY A 86 -11.46 -23.06 -2.76
C GLY A 86 -12.28 -22.40 -1.66
N ASP A 87 -13.31 -23.10 -1.18
CA ASP A 87 -14.28 -22.56 -0.22
C ASP A 87 -13.81 -22.63 1.24
N ARG A 88 -12.69 -23.30 1.48
CA ARG A 88 -12.18 -23.48 2.85
C ARG A 88 -11.31 -22.27 3.27
N LYS A 89 -11.42 -21.87 4.54
CA LYS A 89 -10.53 -20.86 5.14
C LYS A 89 -9.04 -21.17 4.95
N THR A 90 -8.70 -22.47 4.86
CA THR A 90 -7.33 -22.93 4.59
C THR A 90 -6.85 -22.57 3.18
N ALA A 91 -7.73 -22.44 2.18
CA ALA A 91 -7.36 -21.97 0.84
C ALA A 91 -6.92 -20.51 0.90
N ARG A 92 -7.69 -19.65 1.59
CA ARG A 92 -7.33 -18.24 1.83
C ARG A 92 -5.96 -18.13 2.51
N LEU A 93 -5.72 -18.89 3.58
CA LEU A 93 -4.44 -18.85 4.31
C LEU A 93 -3.26 -19.35 3.46
N LYS A 94 -3.47 -20.36 2.62
CA LYS A 94 -2.44 -20.80 1.65
C LYS A 94 -2.14 -19.69 0.63
N GLY A 95 -3.17 -18.98 0.17
CA GLY A 95 -3.00 -17.80 -0.69
C GLY A 95 -2.12 -16.73 -0.05
N VAL A 96 -2.32 -16.44 1.25
CA VAL A 96 -1.45 -15.54 2.03
C VAL A 96 0.02 -15.99 2.00
N ALA A 97 0.29 -17.29 2.18
CA ALA A 97 1.65 -17.82 2.17
C ALA A 97 2.32 -17.68 0.79
N VAL A 98 1.58 -18.00 -0.28
CA VAL A 98 2.05 -17.84 -1.68
C VAL A 98 2.29 -16.36 -2.00
N GLN A 99 1.37 -15.49 -1.57
CA GLN A 99 1.47 -14.05 -1.78
C GLN A 99 2.71 -13.47 -1.10
N LEU A 100 2.94 -13.83 0.17
CA LEU A 100 4.13 -13.39 0.90
C LEU A 100 5.42 -13.83 0.18
N ALA A 101 5.49 -15.06 -0.28
CA ALA A 101 6.65 -15.56 -1.03
C ALA A 101 6.90 -14.77 -2.32
N GLY A 102 5.84 -14.38 -3.04
CA GLY A 102 5.94 -13.54 -4.23
C GLY A 102 6.35 -12.10 -3.91
N ILE A 103 5.73 -11.49 -2.90
CA ILE A 103 6.04 -10.11 -2.46
C ILE A 103 7.50 -9.98 -2.02
N VAL A 104 8.03 -10.94 -1.26
CA VAL A 104 9.44 -10.95 -0.82
C VAL A 104 10.41 -10.96 -2.00
N GLN A 105 10.02 -11.47 -3.15
CA GLN A 105 10.83 -11.43 -4.37
C GLN A 105 10.62 -10.15 -5.19
N ALA A 106 9.37 -9.68 -5.29
CA ALA A 106 9.00 -8.52 -6.09
C ALA A 106 9.52 -7.20 -5.51
N VAL A 107 9.35 -7.01 -4.19
CA VAL A 107 9.72 -5.76 -3.50
C VAL A 107 11.20 -5.40 -3.65
N PRO A 108 12.18 -6.30 -3.44
CA PRO A 108 13.59 -5.98 -3.66
C PRO A 108 13.94 -5.67 -5.12
N ARG A 109 13.22 -6.27 -6.09
CA ARG A 109 13.42 -5.93 -7.51
C ARG A 109 12.92 -4.53 -7.85
N ALA A 110 11.80 -4.13 -7.27
CA ALA A 110 11.23 -2.81 -7.48
C ALA A 110 12.03 -1.69 -6.78
N GLN A 111 12.78 -2.01 -5.73
CA GLN A 111 13.58 -1.05 -4.94
C GLN A 111 12.78 0.19 -4.51
N PRO A 112 11.67 0.06 -3.79
CA PRO A 112 10.88 1.20 -3.34
C PRO A 112 11.51 1.89 -2.13
N ASP A 113 11.27 3.20 -2.01
CA ASP A 113 11.56 3.96 -0.79
C ASP A 113 10.45 3.80 0.27
N CYS A 114 9.25 3.44 -0.16
CA CYS A 114 8.09 3.22 0.71
C CYS A 114 7.10 2.25 0.07
N LEU A 115 6.53 1.37 0.88
CA LEU A 115 5.40 0.53 0.50
C LEU A 115 4.09 1.23 0.89
N MET A 116 3.03 1.02 0.12
CA MET A 116 1.70 1.58 0.43
C MET A 116 0.64 0.49 0.35
N VAL A 117 -0.18 0.40 1.40
CA VAL A 117 -1.25 -0.59 1.53
C VAL A 117 -2.54 0.03 2.04
N LEU A 118 -3.67 -0.60 1.71
CA LEU A 118 -4.99 -0.19 2.18
C LEU A 118 -5.60 -1.27 3.09
N GLY A 119 -6.13 -0.87 4.23
CA GLY A 119 -7.08 -1.65 5.03
C GLY A 119 -6.51 -2.90 5.70
N ASP A 120 -7.10 -4.06 5.39
CA ASP A 120 -7.04 -5.26 6.25
C ASP A 120 -7.00 -6.59 5.49
N ARG A 121 -6.77 -6.54 4.20
CA ARG A 121 -6.76 -7.75 3.38
C ARG A 121 -5.40 -8.44 3.40
N GLU A 122 -5.33 -9.57 2.71
CA GLU A 122 -4.14 -10.41 2.62
C GLU A 122 -2.94 -9.65 2.06
N GLU A 123 -3.17 -8.81 1.06
CA GLU A 123 -2.13 -7.97 0.45
C GLU A 123 -1.58 -6.93 1.41
N ALA A 124 -2.42 -6.40 2.30
CA ALA A 124 -1.98 -5.43 3.29
C ALA A 124 -1.05 -6.06 4.33
N ILE A 125 -1.45 -7.20 4.92
CA ILE A 125 -0.65 -7.86 5.97
C ILE A 125 0.64 -8.46 5.42
N THR A 126 0.62 -9.08 4.24
CA THR A 126 1.82 -9.67 3.64
C THR A 126 2.83 -8.61 3.24
N THR A 127 2.36 -7.47 2.72
CA THR A 127 3.21 -6.34 2.36
C THR A 127 3.78 -5.65 3.59
N ALA A 128 2.97 -5.40 4.62
CA ALA A 128 3.44 -4.79 5.85
C ALA A 128 4.48 -5.67 6.56
N LEU A 129 4.29 -6.99 6.56
CA LEU A 129 5.26 -7.94 7.08
C LEU A 129 6.57 -7.90 6.29
N ALA A 130 6.50 -7.91 4.96
CA ALA A 130 7.67 -7.78 4.09
C ALA A 130 8.41 -6.46 4.35
N GLY A 131 7.70 -5.34 4.45
CA GLY A 131 8.29 -4.03 4.76
C GLY A 131 9.04 -4.01 6.08
N ALA A 132 8.44 -4.59 7.14
CA ALA A 132 9.06 -4.68 8.46
C ALA A 132 10.35 -5.49 8.47
N TYR A 133 10.44 -6.59 7.71
CA TYR A 133 11.64 -7.44 7.64
C TYR A 133 12.69 -6.96 6.64
N LEU A 134 12.31 -6.14 5.67
CA LEU A 134 13.21 -5.58 4.65
C LEU A 134 13.66 -4.15 4.98
N ASP A 135 13.31 -3.63 6.16
CA ASP A 135 13.60 -2.26 6.59
C ASP A 135 13.07 -1.18 5.62
N ILE A 136 11.92 -1.45 4.99
CA ILE A 136 11.25 -0.52 4.07
C ILE A 136 10.04 0.09 4.78
N PRO A 137 9.93 1.42 4.86
CA PRO A 137 8.77 2.08 5.45
C PRO A 137 7.46 1.67 4.77
N VAL A 138 6.40 1.49 5.57
CA VAL A 138 5.06 1.15 5.09
C VAL A 138 4.09 2.27 5.45
N ALA A 139 3.37 2.78 4.46
CA ALA A 139 2.24 3.68 4.62
C ALA A 139 0.93 2.87 4.59
N HIS A 140 0.16 2.95 5.67
CA HIS A 140 -1.09 2.23 5.84
C HIS A 140 -2.28 3.18 5.76
N LEU A 141 -3.10 3.03 4.72
CA LEU A 141 -4.34 3.77 4.53
C LEU A 141 -5.50 3.06 5.23
N CYS A 142 -6.44 3.83 5.79
CA CYS A 142 -7.63 3.33 6.49
C CYS A 142 -7.32 2.39 7.66
N GLY A 143 -6.15 2.56 8.28
CA GLY A 143 -5.83 1.95 9.57
C GLY A 143 -6.77 2.49 10.67
N GLY A 144 -6.97 1.70 11.73
CA GLY A 144 -7.80 2.09 12.86
C GLY A 144 -9.32 1.98 12.64
N ASP A 145 -9.80 1.74 11.43
CA ASP A 145 -11.22 1.45 11.17
C ASP A 145 -11.63 0.13 11.81
N ARG A 146 -12.91 -0.02 12.14
CA ARG A 146 -13.46 -1.21 12.80
C ARG A 146 -14.23 -2.10 11.82
N ALA A 147 -13.96 -3.41 11.88
CA ALA A 147 -14.69 -4.45 11.17
C ALA A 147 -15.12 -5.56 12.14
N ILE A 148 -16.03 -5.21 13.08
CA ILE A 148 -16.40 -6.05 14.23
C ILE A 148 -16.93 -7.41 13.77
N GLY A 149 -16.43 -8.48 14.39
CA GLY A 149 -16.89 -9.85 14.16
C GLY A 149 -16.19 -10.57 12.99
N ASN A 150 -15.20 -9.95 12.38
CA ASN A 150 -14.42 -10.53 11.27
C ASN A 150 -12.92 -10.55 11.60
N VAL A 151 -12.17 -11.43 10.94
CA VAL A 151 -10.71 -11.49 10.99
C VAL A 151 -10.05 -10.19 10.51
N ASP A 152 -10.73 -9.46 9.65
CA ASP A 152 -10.27 -8.21 9.06
C ASP A 152 -9.96 -7.14 10.13
N ASP A 153 -10.75 -7.07 11.22
CA ASP A 153 -10.47 -6.16 12.35
C ASP A 153 -9.09 -6.43 12.98
N VAL A 154 -8.79 -7.70 13.23
CA VAL A 154 -7.51 -8.13 13.82
C VAL A 154 -6.36 -7.89 12.85
N VAL A 155 -6.54 -8.24 11.58
CA VAL A 155 -5.54 -8.04 10.54
C VAL A 155 -5.23 -6.56 10.36
N ARG A 156 -6.24 -5.69 10.31
CA ARG A 156 -6.05 -4.23 10.19
C ARG A 156 -5.17 -3.67 11.31
N HIS A 157 -5.42 -4.08 12.56
CA HIS A 157 -4.61 -3.64 13.69
C HIS A 157 -3.19 -4.21 13.64
N ALA A 158 -3.00 -5.44 13.16
CA ALA A 158 -1.68 -6.00 12.94
C ALA A 158 -0.92 -5.23 11.84
N VAL A 159 -1.57 -4.91 10.72
CA VAL A 159 -1.00 -4.06 9.66
C VAL A 159 -0.60 -2.69 10.22
N THR A 160 -1.46 -2.06 11.05
CA THR A 160 -1.13 -0.80 11.73
C THR A 160 0.17 -0.93 12.53
N LYS A 161 0.33 -2.00 13.33
CA LYS A 161 1.53 -2.19 14.16
C LYS A 161 2.81 -2.47 13.36
N LEU A 162 2.69 -3.00 12.15
CA LEU A 162 3.82 -3.24 11.24
C LEU A 162 4.15 -2.02 10.36
N SER A 163 3.29 -1.01 10.37
CA SER A 163 3.41 0.17 9.50
C SER A 163 4.10 1.35 10.18
N HIS A 164 4.59 2.29 9.38
CA HIS A 164 5.39 3.43 9.84
C HIS A 164 4.66 4.77 9.68
N ILE A 165 3.79 4.87 8.68
CA ILE A 165 2.99 6.07 8.38
C ILE A 165 1.53 5.65 8.38
N HIS A 166 0.69 6.34 9.12
CA HIS A 166 -0.71 5.98 9.30
C HIS A 166 -1.62 7.07 8.74
N LEU A 167 -2.40 6.72 7.73
CA LEU A 167 -3.31 7.60 7.01
C LEU A 167 -4.75 7.18 7.35
N ALA A 168 -5.25 7.69 8.49
CA ALA A 168 -6.57 7.35 9.02
C ALA A 168 -7.69 8.03 8.21
N SER A 169 -8.82 7.33 8.05
CA SER A 169 -10.00 7.80 7.33
C SER A 169 -10.84 8.82 8.10
N ASN A 170 -10.70 8.89 9.42
CA ASN A 170 -11.44 9.79 10.29
C ASN A 170 -10.75 9.92 11.66
N GLU A 171 -11.24 10.86 12.49
CA GLU A 171 -10.63 11.13 13.80
C GLU A 171 -10.74 9.95 14.79
N GLN A 172 -11.84 9.21 14.77
CA GLN A 172 -11.99 8.03 15.64
C GLN A 172 -10.98 6.93 15.31
N SER A 173 -10.70 6.73 14.04
CA SER A 173 -9.70 5.77 13.56
C SER A 173 -8.29 6.22 13.92
N LYS A 174 -7.98 7.51 13.79
CA LYS A 174 -6.74 8.11 14.27
C LYS A 174 -6.55 7.90 15.77
N GLU A 175 -7.56 8.18 16.59
CA GLU A 175 -7.50 7.93 18.03
C GLU A 175 -7.22 6.47 18.37
N ARG A 176 -7.81 5.50 17.65
CA ARG A 176 -7.52 4.07 17.84
C ARG A 176 -6.08 3.72 17.52
N ILE A 177 -5.54 4.28 16.44
CA ILE A 177 -4.14 4.09 16.07
C ILE A 177 -3.22 4.62 17.19
N LEU A 178 -3.49 5.81 17.72
CA LEU A 178 -2.75 6.37 18.85
C LEU A 178 -2.85 5.50 20.10
N ARG A 179 -4.03 4.93 20.38
CA ARG A 179 -4.22 3.99 21.52
C ARG A 179 -3.49 2.65 21.32
N LEU A 180 -3.17 2.28 20.08
CA LEU A 180 -2.29 1.13 19.81
C LEU A 180 -0.81 1.44 20.10
N GLY A 181 -0.51 2.67 20.52
CA GLY A 181 0.85 3.12 20.87
C GLY A 181 1.66 3.62 19.68
N GLU A 182 0.99 4.08 18.61
CA GLU A 182 1.67 4.74 17.51
C GLU A 182 1.96 6.20 17.84
N GLU A 183 3.13 6.68 17.41
CA GLU A 183 3.59 8.03 17.71
C GLU A 183 2.78 9.09 16.93
N PRO A 184 2.32 10.19 17.57
CA PRO A 184 1.44 11.17 16.94
C PRO A 184 2.00 11.81 15.66
N PHE A 185 3.32 11.96 15.55
CA PHE A 185 3.96 12.62 14.40
C PHE A 185 3.84 11.83 13.10
N ARG A 186 3.43 10.56 13.16
CA ARG A 186 3.26 9.69 11.99
C ARG A 186 1.82 9.21 11.79
N VAL A 187 0.86 9.80 12.52
CA VAL A 187 -0.57 9.47 12.42
C VAL A 187 -1.36 10.68 11.91
N PHE A 188 -1.91 10.58 10.72
CA PHE A 188 -2.61 11.64 10.03
C PHE A 188 -4.07 11.26 9.78
N ASN A 189 -5.01 12.15 10.06
CA ASN A 189 -6.37 12.05 9.58
C ASN A 189 -6.44 12.68 8.20
N VAL A 190 -6.59 11.87 7.15
CA VAL A 190 -6.57 12.31 5.75
C VAL A 190 -7.94 12.21 5.07
N GLY A 191 -8.94 11.71 5.78
CA GLY A 191 -10.24 11.40 5.18
C GLY A 191 -10.26 10.04 4.48
N ASN A 192 -11.41 9.70 3.90
CA ASN A 192 -11.59 8.46 3.15
C ASN A 192 -11.41 8.73 1.65
N PRO A 193 -10.35 8.21 1.01
CA PRO A 193 -10.06 8.49 -0.38
C PRO A 193 -11.15 7.98 -1.36
N ALA A 194 -12.00 7.04 -0.94
CA ALA A 194 -13.13 6.61 -1.76
C ALA A 194 -14.11 7.73 -2.08
N LEU A 195 -14.19 8.76 -1.21
CA LEU A 195 -15.10 9.89 -1.40
C LEU A 195 -14.60 10.87 -2.49
N ASP A 196 -13.32 10.90 -2.77
CA ASP A 196 -12.72 11.83 -3.73
C ASP A 196 -13.20 11.55 -5.16
N ARG A 197 -13.55 10.28 -5.47
CA ARG A 197 -14.10 9.92 -6.78
C ARG A 197 -15.51 10.48 -7.03
N PHE A 198 -16.26 10.79 -5.99
CA PHE A 198 -17.60 11.38 -6.18
C PHE A 198 -17.55 12.79 -6.75
N GLY A 199 -16.46 13.52 -6.51
CA GLY A 199 -16.27 14.86 -7.10
C GLY A 199 -16.07 14.86 -8.61
N ASP A 200 -15.65 13.73 -9.19
CA ASP A 200 -15.39 13.56 -10.61
C ASP A 200 -16.62 13.03 -11.39
N ILE A 201 -17.70 12.66 -10.68
CA ILE A 201 -18.93 12.13 -11.30
C ILE A 201 -19.82 13.31 -11.71
N PRO A 202 -20.15 13.48 -13.02
CA PRO A 202 -21.09 14.50 -13.44
C PRO A 202 -22.45 14.28 -12.74
N LEU A 203 -22.94 15.30 -12.05
CA LEU A 203 -24.31 15.27 -11.53
C LEU A 203 -25.26 15.13 -12.70
N VAL A 204 -25.92 13.98 -12.80
CA VAL A 204 -27.01 13.78 -13.77
C VAL A 204 -28.20 14.58 -13.26
N GLY A 205 -28.51 15.68 -13.94
CA GLY A 205 -29.68 16.50 -13.68
C GLY A 205 -30.96 15.84 -14.14
#